data_195a630269576c773a9a23cef2ace5b3
#
_entry.id   195a630269576c773a9a23cef2ace5b3
#
_cell.length_a   1.000
_cell.length_b   1.000
_cell.length_c   1.000
_cell.angle_alpha   90.00
_cell.angle_beta   90.00
_cell.angle_gamma   90.00
#
_symmetry.space_group_name_H-M   'P 1'
#
loop_
_entity.id
_entity.type
_entity.pdbx_description
1 polymer ?
#
loop_
_entity_poly.entity_id
_entity_poly.type
_entity_poly.pdbx_seq_one_letter_code
_entity_poly.pdbx_strand_id
1 'polypeptide(L)'
;MIILSSCFSQELLISTLVLLVPMYLYFKYSSRSKNPSVLPTNWPIMHMLPSFLANARNLHDYLTKVLAQSGHNFRAHGPVGTGMRLLITCDPANVRHIFTTNYTNFPKGAEFAAIFDIMAGSLFTIDGASSLRPRAKIQSMLSSPLLVSSMATCCRDKVENGLLPLFAHLASTDTPFDMQEVISRFMFDLAATPLFGVDPRLLSFSSDMLMPPMDAAVAMDTVMEVGFIRHLIPASCWKVMRCLNIGPERKLRAAHKVLRRFAAEMIKERNNITLNGGRRALSNDEEHEDILSSYINDPDYINTDLLHAVLLSFMLAGRDTVGTTLPWSTLTHCITQSTHGPGCYDDL
;
A
#
# COMPACT_ATOMS: atom_id res chain seq x y z
N MET A 1 -19.66 46.86 -14.78
CA MET A 1 -18.31 46.25 -14.55
C MET A 1 -17.76 46.52 -13.14
N ILE A 2 -18.01 47.65 -12.50
CA ILE A 2 -17.53 48.01 -11.15
C ILE A 2 -18.24 47.23 -10.02
N ILE A 3 -19.53 46.88 -10.13
CA ILE A 3 -20.30 46.17 -9.13
C ILE A 3 -19.88 44.67 -9.04
N LEU A 4 -19.53 44.03 -10.14
CA LEU A 4 -19.06 42.64 -10.15
C LEU A 4 -17.66 42.48 -9.51
N SER A 5 -16.79 43.47 -9.64
CA SER A 5 -15.45 43.43 -9.00
C SER A 5 -15.54 43.64 -7.48
N SER A 6 -16.51 44.39 -7.01
CA SER A 6 -16.77 44.61 -5.58
C SER A 6 -17.34 43.37 -4.87
N CYS A 7 -18.25 42.63 -5.50
CA CYS A 7 -18.75 41.35 -4.96
C CYS A 7 -17.64 40.29 -4.90
N PHE A 8 -16.82 40.16 -5.94
CA PHE A 8 -15.74 39.18 -5.96
C PHE A 8 -14.67 39.46 -4.90
N SER A 9 -14.38 40.75 -4.62
CA SER A 9 -13.44 41.14 -3.56
C SER A 9 -14.02 40.91 -2.15
N GLN A 10 -15.32 41.06 -1.93
CA GLN A 10 -15.96 40.77 -0.66
C GLN A 10 -16.03 39.28 -0.36
N GLU A 11 -16.33 38.43 -1.34
CA GLU A 11 -16.31 36.97 -1.17
C GLU A 11 -14.89 36.44 -0.90
N LEU A 12 -13.89 37.01 -1.56
CA LEU A 12 -12.48 36.67 -1.32
C LEU A 12 -12.03 37.13 0.08
N LEU A 13 -12.45 38.26 0.55
CA LEU A 13 -12.19 38.78 1.90
C LEU A 13 -12.88 37.93 2.98
N ILE A 14 -14.12 37.54 2.77
CA ILE A 14 -14.86 36.68 3.68
C ILE A 14 -14.22 35.28 3.74
N SER A 15 -13.85 34.70 2.60
CA SER A 15 -13.18 33.38 2.55
C SER A 15 -11.78 33.41 3.20
N THR A 16 -11.02 34.49 3.04
CA THR A 16 -9.73 34.69 3.73
C THR A 16 -9.91 34.91 5.23
N LEU A 17 -10.93 35.63 5.67
CA LEU A 17 -11.22 35.82 7.10
C LEU A 17 -11.65 34.51 7.76
N VAL A 18 -12.47 33.71 7.09
CA VAL A 18 -12.92 32.38 7.54
C VAL A 18 -11.74 31.42 7.71
N LEU A 19 -10.67 31.58 6.96
CA LEU A 19 -9.43 30.80 7.09
C LEU A 19 -8.46 31.40 8.14
N LEU A 20 -8.29 32.71 8.16
CA LEU A 20 -7.29 33.37 9.00
C LEU A 20 -7.73 33.50 10.46
N VAL A 21 -9.03 33.69 10.74
CA VAL A 21 -9.52 33.80 12.12
C VAL A 21 -9.35 32.50 12.91
N PRO A 22 -9.71 31.32 12.40
CA PRO A 22 -9.41 30.05 13.07
C PRO A 22 -7.92 29.79 13.25
N MET A 23 -7.12 30.14 12.25
CA MET A 23 -5.67 30.01 12.31
C MET A 23 -5.04 30.95 13.36
N TYR A 24 -5.48 32.20 13.46
CA TYR A 24 -5.07 33.13 14.50
C TYR A 24 -5.49 32.68 15.90
N LEU A 25 -6.73 32.21 16.06
CA LEU A 25 -7.23 31.67 17.32
C LEU A 25 -6.44 30.42 17.74
N TYR A 26 -6.04 29.60 16.78
CA TYR A 26 -5.16 28.46 17.02
C TYR A 26 -3.81 28.88 17.59
N PHE A 27 -3.10 29.74 16.89
CA PHE A 27 -1.79 30.20 17.37
C PHE A 27 -1.90 30.85 18.74
N LYS A 28 -2.96 31.63 18.97
CA LYS A 28 -3.21 32.26 20.27
C LYS A 28 -3.56 31.26 21.37
N TYR A 29 -4.31 30.20 21.06
CA TYR A 29 -4.70 29.17 22.01
C TYR A 29 -3.57 28.15 22.24
N SER A 30 -2.88 27.75 21.21
CA SER A 30 -1.70 26.85 21.27
C SER A 30 -0.54 27.47 22.04
N SER A 31 -0.32 28.79 21.91
CA SER A 31 0.70 29.53 22.68
C SER A 31 0.40 29.62 24.18
N ARG A 32 -0.82 29.38 24.62
CA ARG A 32 -1.23 29.48 26.02
C ARG A 32 -1.06 28.18 26.82
N SER A 33 -0.91 27.05 26.17
CA SER A 33 -0.71 25.75 26.83
C SER A 33 0.73 25.55 27.22
N LYS A 34 1.07 25.63 28.50
CA LYS A 34 2.43 25.37 29.04
C LYS A 34 2.86 23.91 28.92
N ASN A 35 1.93 23.00 28.61
CA ASN A 35 2.20 21.59 28.27
C ASN A 35 1.44 21.27 26.98
N PRO A 36 2.07 21.19 25.81
CA PRO A 36 1.41 20.79 24.58
C PRO A 36 0.92 19.34 24.74
N SER A 37 -0.40 19.19 24.85
CA SER A 37 -1.02 17.87 24.78
C SER A 37 -0.68 17.25 23.43
N VAL A 38 -0.21 16.02 23.44
CA VAL A 38 0.03 15.25 22.19
C VAL A 38 -1.30 14.93 21.50
N LEU A 39 -2.41 14.94 22.24
CA LEU A 39 -3.72 14.64 21.70
C LEU A 39 -4.16 15.71 20.67
N PRO A 40 -4.74 15.28 19.54
CA PRO A 40 -5.21 16.18 18.50
C PRO A 40 -6.24 17.18 19.05
N THR A 41 -6.05 18.46 18.75
CA THR A 41 -7.00 19.51 19.11
C THR A 41 -8.27 19.38 18.28
N ASN A 42 -9.42 19.42 18.94
CA ASN A 42 -10.72 19.36 18.28
C ASN A 42 -11.21 20.79 17.93
N TRP A 43 -11.11 21.13 16.65
CA TRP A 43 -11.51 22.44 16.12
C TRP A 43 -13.02 22.50 15.83
N PRO A 44 -13.64 23.67 15.88
CA PRO A 44 -15.10 23.78 15.71
C PRO A 44 -15.62 23.25 14.36
N ILE A 45 -14.87 23.42 13.26
CA ILE A 45 -15.29 23.05 11.89
C ILE A 45 -14.42 21.93 11.36
N MET A 46 -13.10 22.10 11.47
CA MET A 46 -12.12 21.15 10.90
C MET A 46 -11.84 19.95 11.82
N HIS A 47 -12.39 19.95 13.02
CA HIS A 47 -12.16 18.96 14.07
C HIS A 47 -10.65 18.64 14.22
N MET A 48 -10.24 17.39 14.10
CA MET A 48 -8.86 16.98 14.35
C MET A 48 -7.95 17.03 13.10
N LEU A 49 -8.51 17.31 11.93
CA LEU A 49 -7.78 17.31 10.67
C LEU A 49 -6.51 18.19 10.68
N PRO A 50 -6.52 19.43 11.21
CA PRO A 50 -5.30 20.25 11.24
C PRO A 50 -4.15 19.61 12.02
N SER A 51 -4.45 18.91 13.12
CA SER A 51 -3.43 18.21 13.91
C SER A 51 -2.82 17.04 13.15
N PHE A 52 -3.60 16.27 12.40
CA PHE A 52 -3.11 15.18 11.56
C PHE A 52 -2.29 15.70 10.38
N LEU A 53 -2.73 16.78 9.72
CA LEU A 53 -1.98 17.39 8.61
C LEU A 53 -0.64 17.96 9.07
N ALA A 54 -0.61 18.60 10.24
CA ALA A 54 0.63 19.14 10.81
C ALA A 54 1.66 18.05 11.13
N ASN A 55 1.21 16.83 11.43
CA ASN A 55 2.04 15.68 11.75
C ASN A 55 2.10 14.62 10.61
N ALA A 56 1.66 14.96 9.41
CA ALA A 56 1.53 14.01 8.31
C ALA A 56 2.87 13.33 7.93
N ARG A 57 3.99 14.05 8.07
CA ARG A 57 5.34 13.51 7.78
C ARG A 57 5.80 12.46 8.80
N ASN A 58 5.32 12.54 10.05
CA ASN A 58 5.68 11.66 11.15
C ASN A 58 4.40 11.03 11.75
N LEU A 59 3.45 10.66 10.90
CA LEU A 59 2.11 10.24 11.30
C LEU A 59 2.13 9.00 12.21
N HIS A 60 3.00 8.03 11.94
CA HIS A 60 3.11 6.80 12.74
C HIS A 60 3.57 7.10 14.16
N ASP A 61 4.65 7.89 14.32
CA ASP A 61 5.16 8.29 15.64
C ASP A 61 4.13 9.14 16.40
N TYR A 62 3.45 10.01 15.68
CA TYR A 62 2.40 10.84 16.26
C TYR A 62 1.23 9.98 16.77
N LEU A 63 0.72 9.05 15.97
CA LEU A 63 -0.35 8.12 16.35
C LEU A 63 0.07 7.21 17.51
N THR A 64 1.31 6.74 17.54
CA THR A 64 1.85 5.95 18.65
C THR A 64 1.77 6.73 19.97
N LYS A 65 2.19 7.99 19.97
CA LYS A 65 2.10 8.87 21.13
C LYS A 65 0.66 9.16 21.54
N VAL A 66 -0.23 9.41 20.56
CA VAL A 66 -1.67 9.64 20.80
C VAL A 66 -2.31 8.40 21.44
N LEU A 67 -2.04 7.20 20.92
CA LEU A 67 -2.58 5.95 21.44
C LEU A 67 -2.04 5.65 22.86
N ALA A 68 -0.76 5.86 23.09
CA ALA A 68 -0.16 5.70 24.42
C ALA A 68 -0.82 6.61 25.48
N GLN A 69 -1.16 7.85 25.11
CA GLN A 69 -1.82 8.81 26.03
C GLN A 69 -3.32 8.62 26.17
N SER A 70 -3.97 7.96 25.19
CA SER A 70 -5.42 7.74 25.18
C SER A 70 -5.87 6.35 25.63
N GLY A 71 -4.99 5.58 26.29
CA GLY A 71 -5.31 4.24 26.77
C GLY A 71 -5.53 3.23 25.63
N HIS A 72 -4.68 3.29 24.59
CA HIS A 72 -4.67 2.41 23.43
C HIS A 72 -5.89 2.52 22.48
N ASN A 73 -6.78 3.49 22.77
CA ASN A 73 -8.00 3.69 22.00
C ASN A 73 -8.20 5.19 21.74
N PHE A 74 -8.37 5.57 20.48
CA PHE A 74 -8.57 6.97 20.11
C PHE A 74 -9.65 7.12 19.06
N ARG A 75 -10.59 8.05 19.29
CA ARG A 75 -11.63 8.41 18.32
C ARG A 75 -11.23 9.67 17.57
N ALA A 76 -10.94 9.52 16.29
CA ALA A 76 -10.67 10.64 15.40
C ALA A 76 -11.96 11.11 14.71
N HIS A 77 -12.09 12.42 14.58
CA HIS A 77 -13.21 13.07 13.91
C HIS A 77 -12.68 13.93 12.76
N GLY A 78 -13.22 13.68 11.56
CA GLY A 78 -12.97 14.53 10.39
C GLY A 78 -13.86 15.79 10.42
N PRO A 79 -13.71 16.68 9.41
CA PRO A 79 -14.46 17.95 9.33
C PRO A 79 -15.97 17.80 9.43
N VAL A 80 -16.65 18.82 9.92
CA VAL A 80 -18.12 18.87 10.02
C VAL A 80 -18.74 18.61 8.64
N GLY A 81 -19.80 17.81 8.62
CA GLY A 81 -20.52 17.46 7.38
C GLY A 81 -19.87 16.34 6.55
N THR A 82 -18.65 15.87 6.89
CA THR A 82 -18.00 14.78 6.16
C THR A 82 -18.46 13.39 6.62
N GLY A 83 -19.05 13.27 7.81
CA GLY A 83 -19.38 11.98 8.42
C GLY A 83 -18.16 11.16 8.86
N MET A 84 -16.95 11.66 8.66
CA MET A 84 -15.71 10.92 8.95
C MET A 84 -15.51 10.71 10.44
N ARG A 85 -15.63 9.46 10.88
CA ARG A 85 -15.38 9.00 12.24
C ARG A 85 -14.53 7.76 12.20
N LEU A 86 -13.36 7.81 12.82
CA LEU A 86 -12.42 6.71 12.86
C LEU A 86 -12.19 6.29 14.31
N LEU A 87 -12.24 4.99 14.58
CA LEU A 87 -11.72 4.40 15.80
C LEU A 87 -10.33 3.84 15.48
N ILE A 88 -9.31 4.39 16.12
CA ILE A 88 -7.94 3.89 16.04
C ILE A 88 -7.68 3.16 17.34
N THR A 89 -7.31 1.89 17.26
CA THR A 89 -7.07 1.04 18.43
C THR A 89 -5.84 0.17 18.22
N CYS A 90 -5.05 0.00 19.28
CA CYS A 90 -3.99 -1.01 19.39
C CYS A 90 -4.23 -1.92 20.61
N ASP A 91 -5.43 -1.90 21.20
CA ASP A 91 -5.82 -2.79 22.28
C ASP A 91 -6.08 -4.21 21.72
N PRO A 92 -5.33 -5.24 22.17
CA PRO A 92 -5.50 -6.61 21.70
C PRO A 92 -6.92 -7.16 21.89
N ALA A 93 -7.64 -6.73 22.93
CA ALA A 93 -9.01 -7.17 23.18
C ALA A 93 -9.96 -6.64 22.10
N ASN A 94 -9.82 -5.36 21.71
CA ASN A 94 -10.58 -4.77 20.63
C ASN A 94 -10.22 -5.38 19.27
N VAL A 95 -8.94 -5.59 18.99
CA VAL A 95 -8.48 -6.27 17.78
C VAL A 95 -9.10 -7.65 17.67
N ARG A 96 -9.04 -8.46 18.72
CA ARG A 96 -9.70 -9.77 18.77
C ARG A 96 -11.21 -9.68 18.58
N HIS A 97 -11.86 -8.70 19.21
CA HIS A 97 -13.30 -8.50 19.06
C HIS A 97 -13.68 -8.20 17.63
N ILE A 98 -12.99 -7.27 16.99
CA ILE A 98 -13.27 -6.81 15.61
C ILE A 98 -12.98 -7.91 14.59
N PHE A 99 -11.81 -8.55 14.67
CA PHE A 99 -11.33 -9.46 13.61
C PHE A 99 -11.66 -10.92 13.84
N THR A 100 -12.14 -11.32 15.05
CA THR A 100 -12.40 -12.73 15.36
C THR A 100 -13.80 -12.93 15.92
N THR A 101 -14.10 -12.38 17.11
CA THR A 101 -15.34 -12.74 17.83
C THR A 101 -16.60 -12.13 17.24
N ASN A 102 -16.49 -10.96 16.61
CA ASN A 102 -17.64 -10.22 16.09
C ASN A 102 -17.39 -9.71 14.65
N TYR A 103 -16.58 -10.44 13.89
CA TYR A 103 -16.14 -10.08 12.53
C TYR A 103 -17.28 -9.68 11.59
N THR A 104 -18.43 -10.37 11.68
CA THR A 104 -19.59 -10.12 10.82
C THR A 104 -20.20 -8.73 10.98
N ASN A 105 -20.02 -8.09 12.15
CA ASN A 105 -20.51 -6.74 12.43
C ASN A 105 -19.53 -5.63 12.01
N PHE A 106 -18.35 -6.00 11.50
CA PHE A 106 -17.31 -5.07 11.04
C PHE A 106 -16.96 -5.31 9.57
N PRO A 107 -17.93 -5.16 8.64
CA PRO A 107 -17.63 -5.27 7.21
C PRO A 107 -16.76 -4.10 6.76
N LYS A 108 -15.99 -4.28 5.69
CA LYS A 108 -15.26 -3.18 5.01
C LYS A 108 -16.23 -2.14 4.46
N GLY A 109 -17.34 -2.60 3.90
CA GLY A 109 -18.44 -1.79 3.42
C GLY A 109 -18.22 -1.11 2.07
N ALA A 110 -19.26 -0.45 1.61
CA ALA A 110 -19.27 0.20 0.28
C ALA A 110 -18.30 1.40 0.19
N GLU A 111 -18.05 2.10 1.30
CA GLU A 111 -17.12 3.24 1.31
C GLU A 111 -15.67 2.77 1.08
N PHE A 112 -15.24 1.71 1.76
CA PHE A 112 -13.93 1.11 1.55
C PHE A 112 -13.80 0.58 0.11
N ALA A 113 -14.80 -0.12 -0.41
CA ALA A 113 -14.82 -0.60 -1.78
C ALA A 113 -14.74 0.54 -2.80
N ALA A 114 -15.38 1.69 -2.53
CA ALA A 114 -15.29 2.87 -3.38
C ALA A 114 -13.91 3.54 -3.33
N ILE A 115 -13.22 3.52 -2.19
CA ILE A 115 -11.87 4.05 -2.04
C ILE A 115 -10.87 3.24 -2.88
N PHE A 116 -11.00 1.92 -2.88
CA PHE A 116 -10.16 0.99 -3.63
C PHE A 116 -10.84 0.41 -4.87
N ASP A 117 -11.59 1.22 -5.60
CA ASP A 117 -12.37 0.81 -6.77
C ASP A 117 -11.54 0.23 -7.93
N ILE A 118 -10.25 0.53 -7.99
CA ILE A 118 -9.31 -0.10 -8.92
C ILE A 118 -9.16 -1.62 -8.67
N MET A 119 -9.46 -2.07 -7.44
CA MET A 119 -9.46 -3.48 -7.03
C MET A 119 -10.88 -4.02 -6.78
N ALA A 120 -11.90 -3.36 -7.36
CA ALA A 120 -13.30 -3.73 -7.16
C ALA A 120 -13.58 -5.18 -7.54
N GLY A 121 -14.31 -5.89 -6.67
CA GLY A 121 -14.66 -7.29 -6.85
C GLY A 121 -13.57 -8.30 -6.43
N SER A 122 -12.35 -7.87 -6.16
CA SER A 122 -11.31 -8.74 -5.58
C SER A 122 -11.58 -8.99 -4.09
N LEU A 123 -10.94 -10.02 -3.51
CA LEU A 123 -11.05 -10.32 -2.08
C LEU A 123 -10.67 -9.12 -1.19
N PHE A 124 -9.89 -8.18 -1.71
CA PHE A 124 -9.52 -6.97 -1.01
C PHE A 124 -10.72 -6.07 -0.71
N THR A 125 -11.72 -6.00 -1.61
CA THR A 125 -12.85 -5.05 -1.52
C THR A 125 -14.19 -5.69 -1.19
N ILE A 126 -14.36 -7.02 -1.33
CA ILE A 126 -15.62 -7.70 -1.08
C ILE A 126 -15.76 -8.19 0.36
N ASP A 127 -17.00 -8.34 0.83
CA ASP A 127 -17.36 -8.76 2.19
C ASP A 127 -18.42 -9.87 2.20
N GLY A 128 -18.67 -10.41 3.40
CA GLY A 128 -19.77 -11.34 3.69
C GLY A 128 -19.74 -12.59 2.81
N ALA A 129 -20.92 -13.04 2.38
CA ALA A 129 -21.09 -14.28 1.61
C ALA A 129 -20.33 -14.26 0.27
N SER A 130 -20.22 -13.11 -0.38
CA SER A 130 -19.49 -12.96 -1.65
C SER A 130 -17.99 -13.20 -1.52
N SER A 131 -17.42 -13.07 -0.31
CA SER A 131 -16.00 -13.29 -0.05
C SER A 131 -15.65 -14.76 0.23
N LEU A 132 -16.61 -15.63 0.54
CA LEU A 132 -16.36 -16.99 0.99
C LEU A 132 -15.69 -17.85 -0.09
N ARG A 133 -16.24 -17.86 -1.30
CA ARG A 133 -15.69 -18.65 -2.41
C ARG A 133 -14.31 -18.15 -2.86
N PRO A 134 -14.09 -16.83 -3.11
CA PRO A 134 -12.77 -16.32 -3.43
C PRO A 134 -11.73 -16.59 -2.33
N ARG A 135 -12.12 -16.47 -1.05
CA ARG A 135 -11.25 -16.78 0.09
C ARG A 135 -10.86 -18.25 0.12
N ALA A 136 -11.83 -19.17 -0.04
CA ALA A 136 -11.58 -20.60 -0.07
C ALA A 136 -10.66 -21.00 -1.23
N LYS A 137 -10.87 -20.39 -2.42
CA LYS A 137 -10.01 -20.59 -3.61
C LYS A 137 -8.56 -20.18 -3.32
N ILE A 138 -8.35 -18.97 -2.82
CA ILE A 138 -7.02 -18.47 -2.49
C ILE A 138 -6.35 -19.34 -1.43
N GLN A 139 -7.09 -19.72 -0.39
CA GLN A 139 -6.58 -20.56 0.70
C GLN A 139 -6.17 -21.95 0.19
N SER A 140 -7.01 -22.60 -0.62
CA SER A 140 -6.68 -23.88 -1.23
C SER A 140 -5.44 -23.82 -2.11
N MET A 141 -5.36 -22.79 -2.95
CA MET A 141 -4.24 -22.57 -3.86
C MET A 141 -2.92 -22.30 -3.12
N LEU A 142 -2.91 -21.37 -2.17
CA LEU A 142 -1.72 -21.05 -1.36
C LEU A 142 -1.31 -22.17 -0.40
N SER A 143 -2.17 -23.15 -0.16
CA SER A 143 -1.86 -24.36 0.62
C SER A 143 -1.42 -25.54 -0.26
N SER A 144 -1.38 -25.38 -1.58
CA SER A 144 -0.88 -26.43 -2.50
C SER A 144 0.60 -26.68 -2.25
N PRO A 145 1.03 -27.92 -1.95
CA PRO A 145 2.45 -28.23 -1.76
C PRO A 145 3.30 -27.90 -2.98
N LEU A 146 2.74 -28.06 -4.18
CA LEU A 146 3.40 -27.75 -5.44
C LEU A 146 3.68 -26.24 -5.58
N LEU A 147 2.67 -25.41 -5.36
CA LEU A 147 2.84 -23.95 -5.41
C LEU A 147 3.81 -23.47 -4.31
N VAL A 148 3.70 -23.98 -3.09
CA VAL A 148 4.61 -23.64 -1.98
C VAL A 148 6.05 -24.01 -2.31
N SER A 149 6.29 -25.21 -2.87
CA SER A 149 7.63 -25.67 -3.30
C SER A 149 8.18 -24.76 -4.42
N SER A 150 7.35 -24.43 -5.41
CA SER A 150 7.73 -23.54 -6.52
C SER A 150 8.07 -22.13 -6.01
N MET A 151 7.27 -21.58 -5.10
CA MET A 151 7.56 -20.27 -4.48
C MET A 151 8.84 -20.29 -3.65
N ALA A 152 9.11 -21.37 -2.92
CA ALA A 152 10.34 -21.52 -2.14
C ALA A 152 11.58 -21.62 -3.05
N THR A 153 11.48 -22.34 -4.16
CA THR A 153 12.54 -22.44 -5.16
C THR A 153 12.78 -21.08 -5.84
N CYS A 154 11.73 -20.38 -6.23
CA CYS A 154 11.82 -19.03 -6.79
C CYS A 154 12.48 -18.05 -5.80
N CYS A 155 12.11 -18.12 -4.53
CA CYS A 155 12.71 -17.27 -3.50
C CYS A 155 14.20 -17.55 -3.33
N ARG A 156 14.60 -18.83 -3.26
CA ARG A 156 15.99 -19.24 -3.14
C ARG A 156 16.82 -18.76 -4.35
N ASP A 157 16.32 -19.01 -5.55
CA ASP A 157 16.99 -18.57 -6.79
C ASP A 157 17.20 -17.05 -6.82
N LYS A 158 16.18 -16.28 -6.46
CA LYS A 158 16.27 -14.81 -6.40
C LYS A 158 17.23 -14.30 -5.32
N VAL A 159 17.36 -15.01 -4.21
CA VAL A 159 18.34 -14.68 -3.17
C VAL A 159 19.75 -15.04 -3.65
N GLU A 160 19.97 -16.27 -4.11
CA GLU A 160 21.30 -16.77 -4.46
C GLU A 160 21.87 -16.12 -5.73
N ASN A 161 21.03 -15.93 -6.77
CA ASN A 161 21.46 -15.42 -8.07
C ASN A 161 21.15 -13.94 -8.32
N GLY A 162 20.41 -13.28 -7.44
CA GLY A 162 20.06 -11.86 -7.54
C GLY A 162 20.56 -11.04 -6.36
N LEU A 163 19.99 -11.27 -5.18
CA LEU A 163 20.21 -10.40 -4.01
C LEU A 163 21.65 -10.50 -3.47
N LEU A 164 22.16 -11.71 -3.25
CA LEU A 164 23.51 -11.91 -2.71
C LEU A 164 24.60 -11.37 -3.63
N PRO A 165 24.60 -11.63 -4.96
CA PRO A 165 25.56 -11.04 -5.88
C PRO A 165 25.51 -9.51 -5.91
N LEU A 166 24.29 -8.92 -5.85
CA LEU A 166 24.12 -7.48 -5.80
C LEU A 166 24.76 -6.90 -4.54
N PHE A 167 24.48 -7.46 -3.36
CA PHE A 167 25.09 -7.00 -2.12
C PHE A 167 26.62 -7.20 -2.08
N ALA A 168 27.13 -8.32 -2.60
CA ALA A 168 28.56 -8.55 -2.71
C ALA A 168 29.24 -7.49 -3.60
N HIS A 169 28.61 -7.14 -4.71
CA HIS A 169 29.12 -6.09 -5.60
C HIS A 169 29.10 -4.72 -4.91
N LEU A 170 27.98 -4.33 -4.30
CA LEU A 170 27.84 -3.06 -3.59
C LEU A 170 28.86 -2.93 -2.44
N ALA A 171 29.08 -4.01 -1.69
CA ALA A 171 30.08 -4.05 -0.64
C ALA A 171 31.51 -3.93 -1.17
N SER A 172 31.83 -4.59 -2.30
CA SER A 172 33.17 -4.53 -2.91
C SER A 172 33.52 -3.17 -3.50
N THR A 173 32.52 -2.41 -3.92
CA THR A 173 32.67 -1.07 -4.53
C THR A 173 32.45 0.07 -3.56
N ASP A 174 32.11 -0.24 -2.28
CA ASP A 174 31.73 0.74 -1.25
C ASP A 174 30.64 1.73 -1.75
N THR A 175 29.71 1.21 -2.56
CA THR A 175 28.65 2.03 -3.17
C THR A 175 27.45 2.11 -2.24
N PRO A 176 27.04 3.31 -1.77
CA PRO A 176 25.84 3.48 -0.99
C PRO A 176 24.60 3.18 -1.81
N PHE A 177 23.59 2.53 -1.21
CA PHE A 177 22.36 2.14 -1.89
C PHE A 177 21.13 2.32 -0.98
N ASP A 178 19.97 2.43 -1.59
CA ASP A 178 18.69 2.44 -0.87
C ASP A 178 18.21 1.00 -0.67
N MET A 179 18.25 0.53 0.58
CA MET A 179 17.77 -0.80 0.96
C MET A 179 16.29 -0.99 0.61
N GLN A 180 15.47 0.05 0.75
CA GLN A 180 14.04 -0.04 0.45
C GLN A 180 13.81 -0.24 -1.06
N GLU A 181 14.61 0.40 -1.92
CA GLU A 181 14.54 0.18 -3.36
C GLU A 181 14.93 -1.24 -3.73
N VAL A 182 16.06 -1.74 -3.22
CA VAL A 182 16.54 -3.12 -3.50
C VAL A 182 15.50 -4.15 -3.06
N ILE A 183 15.00 -4.05 -1.84
CA ILE A 183 13.99 -4.98 -1.33
C ILE A 183 12.66 -4.84 -2.08
N SER A 184 12.27 -3.63 -2.50
CA SER A 184 11.06 -3.43 -3.31
C SER A 184 11.16 -4.14 -4.66
N ARG A 185 12.31 -4.11 -5.33
CA ARG A 185 12.59 -4.84 -6.58
C ARG A 185 12.53 -6.35 -6.37
N PHE A 186 13.22 -6.83 -5.33
CA PHE A 186 13.23 -8.22 -4.94
C PHE A 186 11.81 -8.75 -4.68
N MET A 187 11.03 -8.06 -3.86
CA MET A 187 9.67 -8.47 -3.55
C MET A 187 8.70 -8.34 -4.72
N PHE A 188 8.94 -7.39 -5.63
CA PHE A 188 8.16 -7.30 -6.86
C PHE A 188 8.36 -8.54 -7.73
N ASP A 189 9.60 -8.95 -7.95
CA ASP A 189 9.92 -10.17 -8.71
C ASP A 189 9.35 -11.41 -8.03
N LEU A 190 9.46 -11.52 -6.67
CA LEU A 190 8.91 -12.63 -5.90
C LEU A 190 7.38 -12.71 -5.93
N ALA A 191 6.69 -11.57 -6.01
CA ALA A 191 5.24 -11.55 -6.13
C ALA A 191 4.79 -11.86 -7.56
N ALA A 192 5.46 -11.32 -8.57
CA ALA A 192 5.08 -11.45 -9.97
C ALA A 192 5.38 -12.83 -10.55
N THR A 193 6.53 -13.42 -10.22
CA THR A 193 6.97 -14.69 -10.82
C THR A 193 5.99 -15.84 -10.56
N PRO A 194 5.56 -16.14 -9.31
CA PRO A 194 4.57 -17.19 -9.07
C PRO A 194 3.17 -16.79 -9.57
N LEU A 195 2.88 -15.49 -9.64
CA LEU A 195 1.58 -15.00 -10.08
C LEU A 195 1.38 -15.18 -11.58
N PHE A 196 2.37 -14.79 -12.39
CA PHE A 196 2.28 -14.78 -13.86
C PHE A 196 3.00 -15.97 -14.53
N GLY A 197 3.78 -16.74 -13.79
CA GLY A 197 4.69 -17.75 -14.38
C GLY A 197 5.85 -17.16 -15.17
N VAL A 198 6.10 -15.84 -15.02
CA VAL A 198 7.14 -15.09 -15.75
C VAL A 198 7.85 -14.15 -14.78
N ASP A 199 9.17 -14.10 -14.88
CA ASP A 199 10.02 -13.24 -14.07
C ASP A 199 10.19 -11.84 -14.71
N PRO A 200 9.74 -10.75 -14.07
CA PRO A 200 9.94 -9.38 -14.58
C PRO A 200 11.41 -8.92 -14.51
N ARG A 201 12.25 -9.56 -13.70
CA ARG A 201 13.69 -9.29 -13.56
C ARG A 201 14.03 -7.86 -13.13
N LEU A 202 13.23 -7.26 -12.26
CA LEU A 202 13.50 -5.91 -11.74
C LEU A 202 14.72 -5.85 -10.83
N LEU A 203 15.11 -6.99 -10.22
CA LEU A 203 16.32 -7.09 -9.41
C LEU A 203 17.58 -7.27 -10.26
N SER A 204 17.47 -7.49 -11.58
CA SER A 204 18.64 -7.64 -12.45
C SER A 204 19.40 -6.31 -12.58
N PHE A 205 20.72 -6.39 -12.66
CA PHE A 205 21.60 -5.24 -12.89
C PHE A 205 22.62 -5.54 -13.99
N SER A 206 22.98 -4.51 -14.76
CA SER A 206 24.02 -4.59 -15.78
C SER A 206 25.40 -4.37 -15.18
N SER A 207 26.46 -4.57 -15.99
CA SER A 207 27.85 -4.23 -15.61
C SER A 207 28.00 -2.79 -15.12
N ASP A 208 27.17 -1.88 -15.62
CA ASP A 208 27.17 -0.47 -15.27
C ASP A 208 26.23 -0.13 -14.11
N MET A 209 25.74 -1.14 -13.37
CA MET A 209 24.78 -1.03 -12.26
C MET A 209 23.44 -0.40 -12.65
N LEU A 210 23.11 -0.36 -13.93
CA LEU A 210 21.82 0.14 -14.38
C LEU A 210 20.73 -0.92 -14.15
N MET A 211 19.79 -0.61 -13.29
CA MET A 211 18.62 -1.45 -13.02
C MET A 211 17.45 -1.09 -13.93
N PRO A 212 16.56 -2.04 -14.27
CA PRO A 212 15.34 -1.77 -15.04
C PRO A 212 14.45 -0.72 -14.38
N PRO A 213 13.63 0.04 -15.15
CA PRO A 213 12.66 0.97 -14.59
C PRO A 213 11.60 0.24 -13.77
N MET A 214 11.12 0.90 -12.70
CA MET A 214 10.11 0.34 -11.77
C MET A 214 8.70 0.92 -11.99
N ASP A 215 8.31 1.21 -13.22
CA ASP A 215 7.06 1.92 -13.53
C ASP A 215 5.83 1.26 -12.89
N ALA A 216 5.74 -0.08 -12.92
CA ALA A 216 4.64 -0.81 -12.32
C ALA A 216 4.66 -0.73 -10.78
N ALA A 217 5.83 -0.79 -10.15
CA ALA A 217 5.96 -0.66 -8.71
C ALA A 217 5.58 0.75 -8.25
N VAL A 218 6.07 1.80 -8.92
CA VAL A 218 5.70 3.20 -8.66
C VAL A 218 4.19 3.44 -8.88
N ALA A 219 3.61 2.77 -9.87
CA ALA A 219 2.17 2.83 -10.09
C ALA A 219 1.38 2.17 -8.93
N MET A 220 1.86 1.06 -8.36
CA MET A 220 1.27 0.43 -7.17
C MET A 220 1.36 1.36 -5.96
N ASP A 221 2.51 1.97 -5.72
CA ASP A 221 2.69 2.96 -4.63
C ASP A 221 1.69 4.13 -4.79
N THR A 222 1.49 4.60 -6.02
CA THR A 222 0.50 5.64 -6.32
C THR A 222 -0.93 5.21 -6.00
N VAL A 223 -1.29 3.94 -6.24
CA VAL A 223 -2.63 3.40 -5.87
C VAL A 223 -2.83 3.47 -4.36
N MET A 224 -1.83 3.07 -3.58
CA MET A 224 -1.91 3.09 -2.11
C MET A 224 -1.89 4.52 -1.55
N GLU A 225 -1.05 5.40 -2.09
CA GLU A 225 -1.02 6.83 -1.74
C GLU A 225 -2.39 7.48 -1.95
N VAL A 226 -2.99 7.30 -3.13
CA VAL A 226 -4.30 7.89 -3.43
C VAL A 226 -5.40 7.25 -2.61
N GLY A 227 -5.35 5.93 -2.37
CA GLY A 227 -6.25 5.24 -1.44
C GLY A 227 -6.19 5.85 -0.04
N PHE A 228 -5.00 6.12 0.48
CA PHE A 228 -4.82 6.81 1.76
C PHE A 228 -5.40 8.23 1.75
N ILE A 229 -5.12 9.02 0.71
CA ILE A 229 -5.69 10.38 0.57
C ILE A 229 -7.22 10.34 0.57
N ARG A 230 -7.84 9.36 -0.12
CA ARG A 230 -9.31 9.20 -0.15
C ARG A 230 -9.91 8.89 1.22
N HIS A 231 -9.16 8.29 2.15
CA HIS A 231 -9.60 8.12 3.54
C HIS A 231 -9.59 9.44 4.32
N LEU A 232 -8.75 10.40 3.93
CA LEU A 232 -8.58 11.68 4.64
C LEU A 232 -9.51 12.79 4.14
N ILE A 233 -10.03 12.68 2.92
CA ILE A 233 -10.87 13.71 2.30
C ILE A 233 -12.30 13.20 2.06
N PRO A 234 -13.32 14.08 2.12
CA PRO A 234 -14.69 13.69 1.84
C PRO A 234 -14.86 13.04 0.46
N ALA A 235 -15.73 12.03 0.39
CA ALA A 235 -16.00 11.31 -0.85
C ALA A 235 -16.45 12.22 -2.01
N SER A 236 -17.21 13.28 -1.72
CA SER A 236 -17.60 14.29 -2.70
C SER A 236 -16.40 14.99 -3.34
N CYS A 237 -15.36 15.31 -2.55
CA CYS A 237 -14.17 16.01 -3.04
C CYS A 237 -13.39 15.15 -4.04
N TRP A 238 -13.03 13.92 -3.69
CA TRP A 238 -12.26 13.09 -4.62
C TRP A 238 -13.09 12.61 -5.82
N LYS A 239 -14.43 12.47 -5.68
CA LYS A 239 -15.31 12.19 -6.83
C LYS A 239 -15.32 13.35 -7.83
N VAL A 240 -15.34 14.60 -7.35
CA VAL A 240 -15.21 15.79 -8.21
C VAL A 240 -13.83 15.84 -8.86
N MET A 241 -12.74 15.61 -8.11
CA MET A 241 -11.39 15.55 -8.67
C MET A 241 -11.26 14.47 -9.76
N ARG A 242 -11.93 13.33 -9.58
CA ARG A 242 -12.01 12.25 -10.59
C ARG A 242 -12.74 12.71 -11.86
N CYS A 243 -13.89 13.34 -11.71
CA CYS A 243 -14.67 13.87 -12.82
C CYS A 243 -13.86 14.86 -13.65
N LEU A 244 -13.18 15.79 -12.96
CA LEU A 244 -12.33 16.81 -13.58
C LEU A 244 -10.94 16.29 -14.01
N ASN A 245 -10.58 15.07 -13.64
CA ASN A 245 -9.26 14.46 -13.89
C ASN A 245 -8.10 15.33 -13.38
N ILE A 246 -8.18 15.78 -12.13
CA ILE A 246 -7.18 16.64 -11.48
C ILE A 246 -6.60 15.99 -10.22
N GLY A 247 -5.47 16.52 -9.75
CA GLY A 247 -4.83 16.14 -8.49
C GLY A 247 -4.52 14.65 -8.37
N PRO A 248 -4.74 14.03 -7.18
CA PRO A 248 -4.47 12.62 -6.94
C PRO A 248 -5.22 11.66 -7.90
N GLU A 249 -6.44 12.00 -8.30
CA GLU A 249 -7.25 11.17 -9.20
C GLU A 249 -6.66 11.09 -10.62
N ARG A 250 -6.00 12.15 -11.09
CA ARG A 250 -5.25 12.12 -12.36
C ARG A 250 -4.06 11.17 -12.27
N LYS A 251 -3.33 11.20 -11.14
CA LYS A 251 -2.20 10.27 -10.88
C LYS A 251 -2.69 8.82 -10.86
N LEU A 252 -3.78 8.55 -10.15
CA LEU A 252 -4.39 7.21 -10.07
C LEU A 252 -4.80 6.67 -11.45
N ARG A 253 -5.41 7.51 -12.29
CA ARG A 253 -5.77 7.12 -13.66
C ARG A 253 -4.56 6.76 -14.50
N ALA A 254 -3.46 7.51 -14.36
CA ALA A 254 -2.21 7.20 -15.04
C ALA A 254 -1.60 5.89 -14.52
N ALA A 255 -1.53 5.72 -13.20
CA ALA A 255 -1.06 4.50 -12.55
C ALA A 255 -1.86 3.26 -12.99
N HIS A 256 -3.19 3.37 -13.06
CA HIS A 256 -4.06 2.27 -13.53
C HIS A 256 -3.73 1.85 -14.97
N LYS A 257 -3.43 2.80 -15.85
CA LYS A 257 -3.01 2.47 -17.23
C LYS A 257 -1.68 1.70 -17.26
N VAL A 258 -0.72 2.11 -16.43
CA VAL A 258 0.58 1.44 -16.31
C VAL A 258 0.40 0.00 -15.81
N LEU A 259 -0.40 -0.19 -14.75
CA LEU A 259 -0.64 -1.52 -14.17
C LEU A 259 -1.39 -2.45 -15.13
N ARG A 260 -2.40 -1.95 -15.85
CA ARG A 260 -3.08 -2.74 -16.89
C ARG A 260 -2.15 -3.15 -18.02
N ARG A 261 -1.29 -2.23 -18.46
CA ARG A 261 -0.28 -2.52 -19.48
C ARG A 261 0.71 -3.57 -18.99
N PHE A 262 1.23 -3.42 -17.78
CA PHE A 262 2.13 -4.40 -17.18
C PHE A 262 1.49 -5.78 -17.11
N ALA A 263 0.27 -5.91 -16.58
CA ALA A 263 -0.43 -7.20 -16.52
C ALA A 263 -0.64 -7.81 -17.92
N ALA A 264 -1.01 -7.01 -18.92
CA ALA A 264 -1.18 -7.48 -20.29
C ALA A 264 0.15 -7.95 -20.91
N GLU A 265 1.25 -7.26 -20.65
CA GLU A 265 2.58 -7.64 -21.11
C GLU A 265 3.04 -8.97 -20.47
N MET A 266 2.83 -9.15 -19.15
CA MET A 266 3.14 -10.38 -18.44
C MET A 266 2.31 -11.57 -18.96
N ILE A 267 1.01 -11.39 -19.16
CA ILE A 267 0.11 -12.41 -19.73
C ILE A 267 0.56 -12.78 -21.15
N LYS A 268 0.90 -11.80 -21.97
CA LYS A 268 1.39 -12.03 -23.33
C LYS A 268 2.71 -12.82 -23.34
N GLU A 269 3.65 -12.43 -22.49
CA GLU A 269 4.95 -13.10 -22.39
C GLU A 269 4.78 -14.56 -21.95
N ARG A 270 3.95 -14.80 -20.91
CA ARG A 270 3.58 -16.15 -20.49
C ARG A 270 3.01 -16.98 -21.64
N ASN A 271 2.08 -16.43 -22.42
CA ASN A 271 1.47 -17.13 -23.54
C ASN A 271 2.52 -17.44 -24.64
N ASN A 272 3.44 -16.53 -24.92
CA ASN A 272 4.55 -16.75 -25.85
C ASN A 272 5.44 -17.92 -25.41
N ILE A 273 5.80 -17.99 -24.11
CA ILE A 273 6.59 -19.07 -23.55
C ILE A 273 5.86 -20.41 -23.70
N THR A 274 4.56 -20.44 -23.44
CA THR A 274 3.73 -21.64 -23.55
C THR A 274 3.61 -22.11 -25.02
N LEU A 275 3.36 -21.19 -25.97
CA LEU A 275 3.19 -21.50 -27.39
C LEU A 275 4.50 -21.94 -28.07
N ASN A 276 5.63 -21.35 -27.71
CA ASN A 276 6.91 -21.64 -28.34
C ASN A 276 7.55 -22.94 -27.85
N GLY A 277 6.81 -23.78 -27.09
CA GLY A 277 7.33 -25.03 -26.55
C GLY A 277 8.50 -24.83 -25.59
N GLY A 278 8.67 -23.60 -25.13
CA GLY A 278 9.70 -23.19 -24.19
C GLY A 278 9.43 -23.67 -22.77
N ARG A 279 9.12 -24.98 -22.59
CA ARG A 279 9.54 -25.72 -21.40
C ARG A 279 11.07 -25.71 -21.33
N ARG A 280 11.65 -24.54 -21.25
CA ARG A 280 13.00 -24.41 -20.74
C ARG A 280 12.89 -24.56 -19.24
N ALA A 281 12.76 -25.82 -18.92
CA ALA A 281 13.40 -26.47 -17.81
C ALA A 281 13.99 -25.50 -16.78
N LEU A 282 13.18 -25.15 -15.81
CA LEU A 282 13.64 -25.38 -14.44
C LEU A 282 13.50 -26.90 -14.30
N SER A 283 14.61 -27.60 -14.30
CA SER A 283 14.83 -29.03 -14.34
C SER A 283 13.72 -29.86 -13.69
N ASN A 284 13.28 -30.88 -14.45
CA ASN A 284 12.52 -32.04 -14.03
C ASN A 284 10.99 -31.88 -13.75
N ASP A 285 10.21 -32.32 -14.77
CA ASP A 285 8.92 -33.02 -14.72
C ASP A 285 7.78 -32.58 -13.77
N GLU A 286 7.83 -31.38 -13.15
CA GLU A 286 6.71 -30.85 -12.39
C GLU A 286 6.03 -29.73 -13.18
N GLU A 287 4.74 -29.88 -13.49
CA GLU A 287 3.90 -28.83 -14.03
C GLU A 287 3.91 -27.65 -13.05
N HIS A 288 4.64 -26.58 -13.39
CA HIS A 288 4.63 -25.33 -12.62
C HIS A 288 3.27 -24.64 -12.80
N GLU A 289 2.37 -24.89 -11.88
CA GLU A 289 1.07 -24.23 -11.83
C GLU A 289 1.25 -22.80 -11.30
N ASP A 290 1.15 -21.80 -12.19
CA ASP A 290 1.09 -20.39 -11.76
C ASP A 290 -0.33 -20.02 -11.27
N ILE A 291 -0.38 -18.98 -10.44
CA ILE A 291 -1.63 -18.49 -9.85
C ILE A 291 -2.61 -18.03 -10.94
N LEU A 292 -2.12 -17.37 -11.98
CA LEU A 292 -2.91 -16.85 -13.10
C LEU A 292 -3.65 -17.97 -13.84
N SER A 293 -3.04 -19.16 -14.00
CA SER A 293 -3.67 -20.34 -14.62
C SER A 293 -4.97 -20.73 -13.94
N SER A 294 -4.98 -20.70 -12.60
CA SER A 294 -6.18 -21.02 -11.81
C SER A 294 -7.31 -20.02 -12.01
N TYR A 295 -6.99 -18.78 -12.40
CA TYR A 295 -7.99 -17.72 -12.61
C TYR A 295 -8.46 -17.61 -14.07
N ILE A 296 -7.59 -17.79 -15.05
CA ILE A 296 -7.96 -17.73 -16.48
C ILE A 296 -8.95 -18.85 -16.84
N ASN A 297 -8.78 -20.03 -16.23
CA ASN A 297 -9.63 -21.20 -16.48
C ASN A 297 -10.94 -21.21 -15.66
N ASP A 298 -11.16 -20.22 -14.79
CA ASP A 298 -12.34 -20.13 -13.95
C ASP A 298 -13.39 -19.20 -14.60
N PRO A 299 -14.59 -19.74 -14.93
CA PRO A 299 -15.64 -18.94 -15.59
C PRO A 299 -16.09 -17.70 -14.80
N ASP A 300 -15.89 -17.66 -13.48
CA ASP A 300 -16.22 -16.48 -12.67
C ASP A 300 -15.29 -15.29 -12.95
N TYR A 301 -14.11 -15.51 -13.54
CA TYR A 301 -13.09 -14.51 -13.80
C TYR A 301 -12.88 -14.18 -15.29
N ILE A 302 -13.83 -14.53 -16.16
CA ILE A 302 -13.82 -14.18 -17.58
C ILE A 302 -13.79 -12.65 -17.77
N ASN A 303 -14.35 -11.90 -16.81
CA ASN A 303 -14.31 -10.44 -16.85
C ASN A 303 -12.87 -9.95 -16.66
N THR A 304 -12.31 -9.36 -17.70
CA THR A 304 -10.94 -8.84 -17.73
C THR A 304 -10.68 -7.82 -16.62
N ASP A 305 -11.66 -6.98 -16.26
CA ASP A 305 -11.49 -5.98 -15.20
C ASP A 305 -11.41 -6.63 -13.83
N LEU A 306 -12.21 -7.67 -13.58
CA LEU A 306 -12.14 -8.45 -12.33
C LEU A 306 -10.82 -9.20 -12.25
N LEU A 307 -10.37 -9.82 -13.33
CA LEU A 307 -9.07 -10.50 -13.37
C LEU A 307 -7.93 -9.52 -13.03
N HIS A 308 -7.89 -8.34 -13.65
CA HIS A 308 -6.89 -7.32 -13.34
C HIS A 308 -6.95 -6.88 -11.87
N ALA A 309 -8.16 -6.69 -11.31
CA ALA A 309 -8.33 -6.33 -9.90
C ALA A 309 -7.78 -7.40 -8.95
N VAL A 310 -7.99 -8.67 -9.28
CA VAL A 310 -7.46 -9.82 -8.51
C VAL A 310 -5.94 -9.87 -8.61
N LEU A 311 -5.37 -9.78 -9.82
CA LEU A 311 -3.91 -9.79 -10.02
C LEU A 311 -3.23 -8.63 -9.27
N LEU A 312 -3.80 -7.43 -9.33
CA LEU A 312 -3.28 -6.28 -8.60
C LEU A 312 -3.34 -6.51 -7.07
N SER A 313 -4.42 -7.11 -6.57
CA SER A 313 -4.52 -7.41 -5.13
C SER A 313 -3.50 -8.46 -4.67
N PHE A 314 -3.15 -9.45 -5.49
CA PHE A 314 -2.07 -10.39 -5.21
C PHE A 314 -0.69 -9.70 -5.20
N MET A 315 -0.43 -8.86 -6.20
CA MET A 315 0.81 -8.10 -6.26
C MET A 315 1.01 -7.22 -5.03
N LEU A 316 -0.03 -6.48 -4.61
CA LEU A 316 0.01 -5.66 -3.41
C LEU A 316 0.25 -6.49 -2.14
N ALA A 317 -0.48 -7.59 -1.98
CA ALA A 317 -0.34 -8.46 -0.82
C ALA A 317 1.06 -9.09 -0.72
N GLY A 318 1.63 -9.52 -1.83
CA GLY A 318 2.93 -10.18 -1.86
C GLY A 318 4.11 -9.22 -1.76
N ARG A 319 4.01 -8.03 -2.35
CA ARG A 319 5.10 -7.05 -2.39
C ARG A 319 5.14 -6.19 -1.12
N ASP A 320 4.04 -5.50 -0.79
CA ASP A 320 4.10 -4.38 0.15
C ASP A 320 4.30 -4.83 1.60
N THR A 321 3.76 -5.96 2.00
CA THR A 321 3.82 -6.45 3.38
C THR A 321 5.25 -6.77 3.80
N VAL A 322 5.92 -7.66 3.07
CA VAL A 322 7.30 -8.07 3.34
C VAL A 322 8.29 -6.99 2.89
N GLY A 323 8.00 -6.33 1.76
CA GLY A 323 8.84 -5.26 1.20
C GLY A 323 9.03 -4.05 2.11
N THR A 324 8.08 -3.79 3.00
CA THR A 324 8.24 -2.75 4.03
C THR A 324 8.87 -3.29 5.32
N THR A 325 8.55 -4.53 5.71
CA THR A 325 9.04 -5.11 6.97
C THR A 325 10.54 -5.38 6.95
N LEU A 326 11.07 -5.93 5.86
CA LEU A 326 12.48 -6.29 5.74
C LEU A 326 13.44 -5.09 5.90
N PRO A 327 13.27 -3.95 5.20
CA PRO A 327 14.13 -2.79 5.38
C PRO A 327 14.11 -2.25 6.81
N TRP A 328 12.93 -2.21 7.45
CA TRP A 328 12.80 -1.78 8.84
C TRP A 328 13.49 -2.74 9.81
N SER A 329 13.39 -4.05 9.60
CA SER A 329 14.09 -5.06 10.41
C SER A 329 15.61 -4.92 10.27
N THR A 330 16.11 -4.71 9.05
CA THR A 330 17.54 -4.49 8.79
C THR A 330 18.03 -3.21 9.45
N LEU A 331 17.28 -2.10 9.33
CA LEU A 331 17.61 -0.84 9.98
C LEU A 331 17.69 -0.99 11.50
N THR A 332 16.69 -1.64 12.10
CA THR A 332 16.64 -1.89 13.54
C THR A 332 17.85 -2.71 14.00
N HIS A 333 18.19 -3.75 13.23
CA HIS A 333 19.35 -4.58 13.52
C HIS A 333 20.67 -3.78 13.47
N CYS A 334 20.89 -2.99 12.42
CA CYS A 334 22.06 -2.13 12.28
C CYS A 334 22.18 -1.11 13.44
N ILE A 335 21.07 -0.48 13.83
CA ILE A 335 21.06 0.47 14.95
C ILE A 335 21.40 -0.26 16.24
N THR A 336 20.83 -1.43 16.50
CA THR A 336 21.09 -2.19 17.72
C THR A 336 22.55 -2.64 17.81
N GLN A 337 23.13 -3.12 16.71
CA GLN A 337 24.55 -3.48 16.66
C GLN A 337 25.47 -2.29 16.93
N SER A 338 25.15 -1.11 16.37
CA SER A 338 25.95 0.10 16.56
C SER A 338 25.90 0.63 18.01
N THR A 339 24.80 0.35 18.75
CA THR A 339 24.62 0.81 20.14
C THR A 339 25.19 -0.16 21.19
N HIS A 340 25.29 -1.46 20.88
CA HIS A 340 25.68 -2.50 21.86
C HIS A 340 27.07 -3.11 21.65
N GLY A 341 27.79 -2.79 20.56
CA GLY A 341 29.10 -3.36 20.23
C GLY A 341 29.06 -4.87 19.89
N PRO A 342 30.13 -5.43 19.34
CA PRO A 342 30.21 -6.84 18.99
C PRO A 342 30.38 -7.70 20.25
N GLY A 343 29.30 -8.13 20.87
CA GLY A 343 29.37 -8.97 22.08
C GLY A 343 28.06 -9.36 22.75
N CYS A 344 26.93 -8.87 22.28
CA CYS A 344 25.64 -9.05 22.96
C CYS A 344 24.73 -10.14 22.40
N TYR A 345 25.23 -11.09 21.61
CA TYR A 345 24.39 -12.11 20.94
C TYR A 345 24.64 -13.57 21.36
N ASP A 346 25.37 -13.81 22.44
CA ASP A 346 25.61 -15.19 22.89
C ASP A 346 24.43 -15.77 23.74
N ASP A 347 23.35 -15.01 23.98
CA ASP A 347 22.25 -15.42 24.88
C ASP A 347 20.84 -15.33 24.26
N LEU A 348 20.67 -15.49 22.92
CA LEU A 348 19.33 -15.61 22.33
C LEU A 348 19.17 -16.90 21.52
#